data_f1f810cddc0de0dba29a0e1f4c5ae1db
#
_entry.id   f1f810cddc0de0dba29a0e1f4c5ae1db
#
_cell.length_a   1.000
_cell.length_b   1.000
_cell.length_c   1.000
_cell.angle_alpha   90.00
_cell.angle_beta   90.00
_cell.angle_gamma   90.00
#
_symmetry.space_group_name_H-M   'P 1'
#
loop_
_entity.id
_entity.type
_entity.pdbx_description
1 polymer ?
#
loop_
_entity_poly.entity_id
_entity_poly.type
_entity_poly.pdbx_seq_one_letter_code
_entity_poly.pdbx_strand_id
1 'polypeptide(L)'
;MTEELVSHPNFHQAFSIAIVCHQANKAWCEQNSDNSQKDWVEAEEWQRDSAVKGVLFKMDNPNAGHDAQHNSWMAEKIADGWVYGETKDAEAKTHPCIVPFDQLPLFQQKKDALFCAIVDALK
;
A
#
# COMPACT_ATOMS: atom_id res chain seq x y z
N MET A 1 -0.06 -4.83 -14.82
CA MET A 1 1.19 -4.48 -14.11
C MET A 1 2.29 -4.26 -15.13
N THR A 2 3.26 -3.41 -14.80
CA THR A 2 4.34 -3.11 -15.73
C THR A 2 5.23 -4.34 -15.95
N GLU A 3 5.89 -4.38 -17.12
CA GLU A 3 6.83 -5.44 -17.44
C GLU A 3 8.01 -5.47 -16.44
N GLU A 4 8.49 -4.31 -16.01
CA GLU A 4 9.55 -4.21 -15.00
C GLU A 4 9.13 -4.89 -13.70
N LEU A 5 7.92 -4.64 -13.24
CA LEU A 5 7.40 -5.21 -12.00
C LEU A 5 7.26 -6.74 -12.12
N VAL A 6 6.66 -7.22 -13.20
CA VAL A 6 6.42 -8.65 -13.44
C VAL A 6 7.72 -9.43 -13.57
N SER A 7 8.78 -8.80 -14.08
CA SER A 7 10.09 -9.45 -14.25
C SER A 7 10.94 -9.49 -12.99
N HIS A 8 10.51 -8.86 -11.90
CA HIS A 8 11.25 -8.90 -10.63
C HIS A 8 11.34 -10.35 -10.13
N PRO A 9 12.52 -10.81 -9.66
CA PRO A 9 12.70 -12.20 -9.22
C PRO A 9 11.70 -12.68 -8.17
N ASN A 10 11.23 -11.78 -7.31
CA ASN A 10 10.29 -12.08 -6.23
C ASN A 10 8.85 -11.70 -6.55
N PHE A 11 8.55 -11.41 -7.82
CA PHE A 11 7.22 -10.90 -8.20
C PHE A 11 6.09 -11.85 -7.79
N HIS A 12 6.22 -13.15 -8.09
CA HIS A 12 5.14 -14.11 -7.80
C HIS A 12 4.85 -14.21 -6.31
N GLN A 13 5.88 -14.25 -5.49
CA GLN A 13 5.72 -14.27 -4.04
C GLN A 13 5.10 -12.96 -3.55
N ALA A 14 5.62 -11.83 -4.03
CA ALA A 14 5.11 -10.51 -3.65
C ALA A 14 3.65 -10.32 -4.06
N PHE A 15 3.28 -10.80 -5.25
CA PHE A 15 1.91 -10.76 -5.72
C PHE A 15 0.96 -11.50 -4.79
N SER A 16 1.32 -12.72 -4.38
CA SER A 16 0.51 -13.52 -3.45
C SER A 16 0.36 -12.84 -2.08
N ILE A 17 1.45 -12.27 -1.56
CA ILE A 17 1.42 -11.55 -0.29
C ILE A 17 0.58 -10.28 -0.41
N ALA A 18 0.68 -9.57 -1.53
CA ALA A 18 -0.08 -8.34 -1.76
C ALA A 18 -1.59 -8.58 -1.74
N ILE A 19 -2.05 -9.72 -2.25
CA ILE A 19 -3.47 -10.09 -2.17
C ILE A 19 -3.92 -10.20 -0.71
N VAL A 20 -3.12 -10.87 0.12
CA VAL A 20 -3.42 -11.01 1.54
C VAL A 20 -3.46 -9.65 2.23
N CYS A 21 -2.47 -8.80 1.96
CA CYS A 21 -2.41 -7.45 2.52
C CYS A 21 -3.63 -6.63 2.12
N HIS A 22 -4.04 -6.70 0.85
CA HIS A 22 -5.19 -5.95 0.35
C HIS A 22 -6.49 -6.40 1.03
N GLN A 23 -6.72 -7.71 1.11
CA GLN A 23 -7.94 -8.24 1.72
C GLN A 23 -7.97 -7.98 3.24
N ALA A 24 -6.83 -8.02 3.91
CA ALA A 24 -6.74 -7.66 5.32
C ALA A 24 -7.03 -6.17 5.54
N ASN A 25 -6.51 -5.31 4.66
CA ASN A 25 -6.80 -3.88 4.70
C ASN A 25 -8.29 -3.60 4.47
N LYS A 26 -8.89 -4.30 3.51
CA LYS A 26 -10.33 -4.19 3.26
C LYS A 26 -11.13 -4.54 4.52
N ALA A 27 -10.82 -5.65 5.15
CA ALA A 27 -11.49 -6.08 6.39
C ALA A 27 -11.30 -5.06 7.52
N TRP A 28 -10.08 -4.54 7.69
CA TRP A 28 -9.78 -3.51 8.68
C TRP A 28 -10.62 -2.25 8.43
N CYS A 29 -10.69 -1.80 7.18
CA CYS A 29 -11.50 -0.63 6.81
C CYS A 29 -12.97 -0.86 7.13
N GLU A 30 -13.52 -2.01 6.77
CA GLU A 30 -14.93 -2.34 7.02
C GLU A 30 -15.26 -2.35 8.52
N GLN A 31 -14.34 -2.86 9.36
CA GLN A 31 -14.52 -2.86 10.81
C GLN A 31 -14.48 -1.45 11.40
N ASN A 32 -13.97 -0.49 10.65
CA ASN A 32 -13.91 0.92 11.03
C ASN A 32 -14.87 1.77 10.19
N SER A 33 -15.93 1.16 9.69
CA SER A 33 -17.02 1.82 8.96
C SER A 33 -16.63 2.41 7.60
N ASP A 34 -15.54 1.94 7.00
CA ASP A 34 -15.13 2.33 5.65
C ASP A 34 -15.35 1.16 4.69
N ASN A 35 -16.40 1.25 3.87
CA ASN A 35 -16.76 0.22 2.91
C ASN A 35 -16.31 0.56 1.48
N SER A 36 -15.34 1.45 1.33
CA SER A 36 -14.87 1.92 0.02
C SER A 36 -13.93 0.95 -0.68
N GLN A 37 -13.34 -0.01 0.04
CA GLN A 37 -12.36 -0.92 -0.52
C GLN A 37 -13.05 -2.07 -1.27
N LYS A 38 -12.55 -2.38 -2.46
CA LYS A 38 -13.04 -3.48 -3.28
C LYS A 38 -12.19 -4.73 -3.07
N ASP A 39 -12.71 -5.89 -3.44
CA ASP A 39 -11.92 -7.10 -3.49
C ASP A 39 -10.76 -6.93 -4.49
N TRP A 40 -9.68 -7.69 -4.27
CA TRP A 40 -8.47 -7.58 -5.10
C TRP A 40 -8.77 -7.63 -6.59
N VAL A 41 -9.62 -8.55 -7.02
CA VAL A 41 -9.92 -8.76 -8.45
C VAL A 41 -10.65 -7.56 -9.07
N GLU A 42 -11.32 -6.74 -8.26
CA GLU A 42 -12.06 -5.57 -8.73
C GLU A 42 -11.31 -4.25 -8.46
N ALA A 43 -10.19 -4.32 -7.73
CA ALA A 43 -9.41 -3.13 -7.40
C ALA A 43 -8.77 -2.54 -8.67
N GLU A 44 -8.57 -1.23 -8.66
CA GLU A 44 -7.90 -0.55 -9.75
C GLU A 44 -6.46 -1.06 -9.93
N GLU A 45 -5.99 -1.11 -11.18
CA GLU A 45 -4.65 -1.61 -11.47
C GLU A 45 -3.57 -0.84 -10.72
N TRP A 46 -3.67 0.49 -10.65
CA TRP A 46 -2.68 1.29 -9.92
C TRP A 46 -2.62 0.92 -8.43
N GLN A 47 -3.74 0.53 -7.85
CA GLN A 47 -3.80 0.12 -6.44
C GLN A 47 -3.13 -1.24 -6.25
N ARG A 48 -3.36 -2.18 -7.15
CA ARG A 48 -2.70 -3.49 -7.11
C ARG A 48 -1.20 -3.38 -7.33
N ASP A 49 -0.78 -2.57 -8.29
CA ASP A 49 0.65 -2.31 -8.55
C ASP A 49 1.32 -1.72 -7.32
N SER A 50 0.68 -0.75 -6.68
CA SER A 50 1.19 -0.10 -5.48
C SER A 50 1.36 -1.11 -4.34
N ALA A 51 0.40 -2.02 -4.16
CA ALA A 51 0.49 -3.06 -3.14
C ALA A 51 1.67 -4.01 -3.38
N VAL A 52 1.86 -4.46 -4.62
CA VAL A 52 3.00 -5.34 -4.97
C VAL A 52 4.32 -4.62 -4.76
N LYS A 53 4.44 -3.37 -5.18
CA LYS A 53 5.65 -2.57 -4.97
C LYS A 53 5.95 -2.40 -3.48
N GLY A 54 4.91 -2.19 -2.67
CA GLY A 54 5.06 -2.07 -1.22
C GLY A 54 5.58 -3.36 -0.59
N VAL A 55 5.09 -4.51 -1.05
CA VAL A 55 5.58 -5.81 -0.57
C VAL A 55 7.04 -6.02 -0.95
N LEU A 56 7.40 -5.72 -2.21
CA LEU A 56 8.78 -5.84 -2.67
C LEU A 56 9.73 -4.94 -1.88
N PHE A 57 9.30 -3.71 -1.59
CA PHE A 57 10.09 -2.80 -0.76
C PHE A 57 10.37 -3.40 0.61
N LYS A 58 9.36 -3.96 1.28
CA LYS A 58 9.54 -4.56 2.61
C LYS A 58 10.39 -5.81 2.55
N MET A 59 10.26 -6.63 1.51
CA MET A 59 11.11 -7.81 1.31
C MET A 59 12.57 -7.41 1.11
N ASP A 60 12.84 -6.36 0.35
CA ASP A 60 14.19 -5.87 0.07
C ASP A 60 14.78 -5.09 1.24
N ASN A 61 13.93 -4.59 2.14
CA ASN A 61 14.33 -3.78 3.28
C ASN A 61 13.68 -4.33 4.57
N PRO A 62 14.07 -5.53 4.99
CA PRO A 62 13.36 -6.23 6.08
C PRO A 62 13.42 -5.50 7.43
N ASN A 63 14.39 -4.61 7.61
CA ASN A 63 14.54 -3.83 8.85
C ASN A 63 13.89 -2.45 8.77
N ALA A 64 13.22 -2.11 7.65
CA ALA A 64 12.55 -0.85 7.50
C ALA A 64 11.37 -0.75 8.48
N GLY A 65 11.27 0.38 9.17
CA GLY A 65 10.15 0.66 10.06
C GLY A 65 8.90 1.06 9.29
N HIS A 66 7.78 1.23 10.01
CA HIS A 66 6.51 1.61 9.40
C HIS A 66 6.59 2.98 8.72
N ASP A 67 7.37 3.90 9.28
CA ASP A 67 7.63 5.22 8.69
C ASP A 67 8.35 5.10 7.35
N ALA A 68 9.36 4.25 7.24
CA ALA A 68 10.08 4.02 5.98
C ALA A 68 9.17 3.39 4.93
N GLN A 69 8.28 2.47 5.33
CA GLN A 69 7.30 1.87 4.45
C GLN A 69 6.35 2.94 3.89
N HIS A 70 5.84 3.81 4.76
CA HIS A 70 4.97 4.91 4.36
C HIS A 70 5.70 5.88 3.43
N ASN A 71 6.94 6.23 3.75
CA ASN A 71 7.74 7.15 2.94
C ASN A 71 8.00 6.60 1.54
N SER A 72 8.23 5.30 1.42
CA SER A 72 8.40 4.65 0.11
C SER A 72 7.12 4.75 -0.72
N TRP A 73 5.97 4.45 -0.11
CA TRP A 73 4.67 4.60 -0.78
C TRP A 73 4.44 6.04 -1.21
N MET A 74 4.69 6.99 -0.32
CA MET A 74 4.46 8.41 -0.59
C MET A 74 5.36 8.91 -1.72
N ALA A 75 6.64 8.53 -1.73
CA ALA A 75 7.57 8.92 -2.77
C ALA A 75 7.11 8.42 -4.15
N GLU A 76 6.60 7.20 -4.23
CA GLU A 76 6.05 6.65 -5.46
C GLU A 76 4.84 7.46 -5.94
N LYS A 77 3.92 7.78 -5.03
CA LYS A 77 2.73 8.55 -5.38
C LYS A 77 3.10 9.96 -5.86
N ILE A 78 4.04 10.61 -5.19
CA ILE A 78 4.52 11.94 -5.62
C ILE A 78 5.15 11.86 -7.00
N ALA A 79 5.97 10.83 -7.27
CA ALA A 79 6.58 10.64 -8.59
C ALA A 79 5.53 10.44 -9.68
N ASP A 80 4.38 9.83 -9.36
CA ASP A 80 3.27 9.64 -10.28
C ASP A 80 2.35 10.86 -10.40
N GLY A 81 2.70 11.97 -9.75
CA GLY A 81 1.95 13.22 -9.84
C GLY A 81 0.86 13.40 -8.79
N TRP A 82 0.77 12.52 -7.81
CA TRP A 82 -0.19 12.68 -6.72
C TRP A 82 0.25 13.79 -5.77
N VAL A 83 -0.74 14.49 -5.22
CA VAL A 83 -0.54 15.55 -4.24
C VAL A 83 -1.48 15.35 -3.06
N TYR A 84 -1.18 16.02 -1.96
CA TYR A 84 -2.08 16.03 -0.81
C TYR A 84 -3.44 16.63 -1.20
N GLY A 85 -4.50 16.02 -0.71
CA GLY A 85 -5.86 16.54 -0.79
C GLY A 85 -6.69 15.86 0.29
N GLU A 86 -7.68 16.57 0.84
CA GLU A 86 -8.51 16.05 1.93
C GLU A 86 -9.35 14.84 1.52
N THR A 87 -9.65 14.74 0.22
CA THR A 87 -10.44 13.64 -0.33
C THR A 87 -9.57 12.82 -1.28
N LYS A 88 -9.61 11.49 -1.12
CA LYS A 88 -8.96 10.59 -2.05
C LYS A 88 -9.69 10.62 -3.39
N ASP A 89 -9.00 11.03 -4.46
CA ASP A 89 -9.55 11.13 -5.80
C ASP A 89 -8.50 10.69 -6.82
N ALA A 90 -8.71 9.53 -7.43
CA ALA A 90 -7.76 8.97 -8.40
C ALA A 90 -7.68 9.77 -9.69
N GLU A 91 -8.75 10.43 -10.11
CA GLU A 91 -8.74 11.25 -11.32
C GLU A 91 -7.93 12.53 -11.11
N ALA A 92 -8.14 13.19 -9.97
CA ALA A 92 -7.41 14.41 -9.61
C ALA A 92 -6.04 14.10 -9.03
N LYS A 93 -5.76 12.84 -8.70
CA LYS A 93 -4.52 12.38 -8.04
C LYS A 93 -4.29 13.09 -6.71
N THR A 94 -5.32 13.13 -5.88
CA THR A 94 -5.22 13.65 -4.52
C THR A 94 -5.37 12.52 -3.51
N HIS A 95 -4.67 12.63 -2.39
CA HIS A 95 -4.74 11.63 -1.33
C HIS A 95 -4.43 12.26 0.02
N PRO A 96 -5.24 12.01 1.05
CA PRO A 96 -5.04 12.61 2.37
C PRO A 96 -3.84 12.03 3.14
N CYS A 97 -3.31 10.89 2.72
CA CYS A 97 -2.16 10.26 3.36
C CYS A 97 -0.80 10.70 2.81
N ILE A 98 -0.78 11.68 1.87
CA ILE A 98 0.47 12.27 1.38
C ILE A 98 0.92 13.34 2.38
N VAL A 99 1.33 12.85 3.55
CA VAL A 99 1.88 13.63 4.68
C VAL A 99 2.92 12.76 5.38
N PRO A 100 3.83 13.34 6.18
CA PRO A 100 4.77 12.55 6.98
C PRO A 100 4.04 11.53 7.87
N PHE A 101 4.69 10.40 8.12
CA PHE A 101 4.08 9.28 8.86
C PHE A 101 3.52 9.71 10.22
N ASP A 102 4.25 10.54 10.96
CA ASP A 102 3.84 11.01 12.29
C ASP A 102 2.63 11.94 12.27
N GLN A 103 2.25 12.45 11.09
CA GLN A 103 1.06 13.27 10.92
C GLN A 103 -0.16 12.46 10.46
N LEU A 104 0.00 11.16 10.20
CA LEU A 104 -1.12 10.30 9.87
C LEU A 104 -2.01 10.06 11.09
N PRO A 105 -3.34 9.96 10.91
CA PRO A 105 -4.20 9.44 11.96
C PRO A 105 -3.75 8.06 12.42
N LEU A 106 -3.96 7.75 13.69
CA LEU A 106 -3.55 6.46 14.26
C LEU A 106 -4.12 5.27 13.46
N PHE A 107 -5.35 5.39 12.97
CA PHE A 107 -5.97 4.39 12.11
C PHE A 107 -5.09 4.05 10.90
N GLN A 108 -4.53 5.07 10.24
CA GLN A 108 -3.66 4.89 9.07
C GLN A 108 -2.30 4.31 9.47
N GLN A 109 -1.74 4.75 10.58
CA GLN A 109 -0.48 4.19 11.08
C GLN A 109 -0.61 2.70 11.39
N LYS A 110 -1.75 2.29 11.94
CA LYS A 110 -2.05 0.87 12.23
C LYS A 110 -2.14 0.04 10.95
N LYS A 111 -2.61 0.62 9.85
CA LYS A 111 -2.64 -0.07 8.56
C LYS A 111 -1.23 -0.38 8.06
N ASP A 112 -0.29 0.53 8.23
CA ASP A 112 1.11 0.29 7.87
C ASP A 112 1.72 -0.81 8.73
N ALA A 113 1.42 -0.83 10.02
CA ALA A 113 1.88 -1.89 10.91
C ALA A 113 1.34 -3.25 10.51
N LEU A 114 0.06 -3.32 10.17
CA LEU A 114 -0.59 -4.55 9.70
C LEU A 114 0.05 -5.05 8.41
N PHE A 115 0.25 -4.17 7.45
CA PHE A 115 0.88 -4.48 6.18
C PHE A 115 2.27 -5.09 6.38
N CYS A 116 3.11 -4.43 7.16
CA CYS A 116 4.47 -4.89 7.44
C CYS A 116 4.48 -6.25 8.15
N ALA A 117 3.58 -6.46 9.11
CA ALA A 117 3.49 -7.72 9.85
C ALA A 117 3.11 -8.89 8.93
N ILE A 118 2.20 -8.66 7.99
CA ILE A 118 1.79 -9.68 7.02
C ILE A 118 2.96 -10.05 6.11
N VAL A 119 3.66 -9.06 5.58
CA VAL A 119 4.82 -9.30 4.71
C VAL A 119 5.88 -10.11 5.45
N ASP A 120 6.21 -9.71 6.67
CA ASP A 120 7.22 -10.38 7.49
C ASP A 120 6.84 -11.84 7.80
N ALA A 121 5.55 -12.11 7.98
CA ALA A 121 5.07 -13.45 8.29
C ALA A 121 5.06 -14.37 7.06
N LEU A 122 4.86 -13.84 5.87
CA LEU A 122 4.63 -14.65 4.66
C LEU A 122 5.82 -14.70 3.70
N LYS A 123 6.80 -13.82 3.87
CA LYS A 123 7.99 -13.80 3.00
C LYS A 123 8.90 -15.00 3.20
#